data_6823dd48c869f01f6b2760c2e5bff409
#
_entry.id   6823dd48c869f01f6b2760c2e5bff409
#
_cell.length_a   1.000
_cell.length_b   1.000
_cell.length_c   1.000
_cell.angle_alpha   90.00
_cell.angle_beta   90.00
_cell.angle_gamma   90.00
#
_symmetry.space_group_name_H-M   'P 1'
#
loop_
_entity.id
_entity.type
_entity.pdbx_description
1 polymer ?
#
loop_
_entity_poly.entity_id
_entity_poly.type
_entity_poly.pdbx_seq_one_letter_code
_entity_poly.pdbx_strand_id
1 'polypeptide(L)'
;MEGDLAEHSVERLTRRLAGRGAPAAGSAAAVATAMAAALVVKVAERSGSHLGDATAIARRAHDWRVRALRLAEEDEAAVAAMLAGAPGRAAVVVPEEIDGLAATVSAEADRLASEGNPRLRADAVTARVLAEAARAAVDAILADDHG
;
A
#
# COMPACT_ATOMS: atom_id res chain seq x y z
N MET A 1 3.69 -8.53 23.76
CA MET A 1 3.97 -8.54 22.31
C MET A 1 2.80 -8.00 21.54
N GLU A 2 3.08 -7.10 20.62
CA GLU A 2 2.03 -6.41 19.87
C GLU A 2 1.43 -7.23 18.73
N GLY A 3 2.05 -8.33 18.34
CA GLY A 3 1.69 -9.10 17.16
C GLY A 3 2.03 -8.37 15.86
N ASP A 4 1.81 -9.04 14.73
CA ASP A 4 2.13 -8.47 13.42
C ASP A 4 1.12 -7.39 13.03
N LEU A 5 1.60 -6.26 12.54
CA LEU A 5 0.78 -5.13 12.10
C LEU A 5 -0.30 -5.58 11.11
N ALA A 6 0.04 -6.48 10.19
CA ALA A 6 -0.91 -7.00 9.19
C ALA A 6 -2.14 -7.68 9.81
N GLU A 7 -2.05 -8.14 11.06
CA GLU A 7 -3.14 -8.82 11.76
C GLU A 7 -3.90 -7.92 12.74
N HIS A 8 -3.53 -6.65 12.80
CA HIS A 8 -4.24 -5.71 13.65
C HIS A 8 -5.64 -5.43 13.12
N SER A 9 -6.59 -5.19 14.02
CA SER A 9 -7.85 -4.57 13.65
C SER A 9 -7.59 -3.15 13.14
N VAL A 10 -8.50 -2.61 12.36
CA VAL A 10 -8.41 -1.21 11.90
C VAL A 10 -8.36 -0.26 13.09
N GLU A 11 -9.16 -0.51 14.12
CA GLU A 11 -9.16 0.29 15.34
C GLU A 11 -7.78 0.29 16.01
N ARG A 12 -7.19 -0.88 16.18
CA ARG A 12 -5.86 -1.00 16.80
C ARG A 12 -4.77 -0.32 15.96
N LEU A 13 -4.79 -0.50 14.65
CA LEU A 13 -3.82 0.13 13.75
C LEU A 13 -3.92 1.65 13.83
N THR A 14 -5.12 2.19 13.74
CA THR A 14 -5.32 3.64 13.78
C THR A 14 -4.93 4.23 15.14
N ARG A 15 -5.19 3.52 16.23
CA ARG A 15 -4.75 3.92 17.57
C ARG A 15 -3.22 3.95 17.68
N ARG A 16 -2.55 2.96 17.13
CA ARG A 16 -1.07 2.92 17.14
C ARG A 16 -0.47 4.03 16.28
N LEU A 17 -1.06 4.32 15.11
CA LEU A 17 -0.61 5.42 14.25
C LEU A 17 -0.78 6.79 14.93
N ALA A 18 -1.76 6.94 15.81
CA ALA A 18 -1.97 8.16 16.58
C ALA A 18 -0.98 8.31 17.74
N GLY A 19 -0.27 7.25 18.09
CA GLY A 19 0.68 7.21 19.19
C GLY A 19 2.07 7.73 18.82
N ARG A 20 3.01 7.56 19.75
CA ARG A 20 4.41 7.94 19.53
C ARG A 20 5.18 6.81 18.86
N GLY A 21 6.18 7.19 18.07
CA GLY A 21 7.10 6.23 17.46
C GLY A 21 6.50 5.47 16.31
N ALA A 22 6.92 4.23 16.14
CA ALA A 22 6.45 3.35 15.08
C ALA A 22 5.18 2.60 15.51
N PRO A 23 4.23 2.31 14.60
CA PRO A 23 4.28 2.62 13.16
C PRO A 23 4.00 4.11 12.89
N ALA A 24 4.44 4.58 11.73
CA ALA A 24 4.31 5.96 11.31
C ALA A 24 3.84 6.07 9.84
N ALA A 25 4.18 7.17 9.18
CA ALA A 25 3.70 7.49 7.84
C ALA A 25 3.96 6.41 6.78
N GLY A 26 5.14 5.79 6.80
CA GLY A 26 5.48 4.74 5.82
C GLY A 26 4.59 3.52 5.95
N SER A 27 4.32 3.07 7.18
CA SER A 27 3.39 1.96 7.41
C SER A 27 1.98 2.32 6.95
N ALA A 28 1.52 3.57 7.19
CA ALA A 28 0.23 4.04 6.72
C ALA A 28 0.15 4.02 5.18
N ALA A 29 1.19 4.48 4.50
CA ALA A 29 1.28 4.45 3.04
C ALA A 29 1.23 3.02 2.50
N ALA A 30 1.94 2.09 3.15
CA ALA A 30 1.93 0.68 2.75
C ALA A 30 0.54 0.06 2.95
N VAL A 31 -0.13 0.35 4.05
CA VAL A 31 -1.50 -0.15 4.30
C VAL A 31 -2.47 0.42 3.26
N ALA A 32 -2.35 1.71 2.92
CA ALA A 32 -3.16 2.32 1.85
C ALA A 32 -2.93 1.59 0.52
N THR A 33 -1.68 1.23 0.21
CA THR A 33 -1.35 0.46 -0.99
C THR A 33 -1.98 -0.93 -0.95
N ALA A 34 -1.98 -1.59 0.21
CA ALA A 34 -2.63 -2.90 0.39
C ALA A 34 -4.14 -2.81 0.16
N MET A 35 -4.79 -1.77 0.67
CA MET A 35 -6.22 -1.53 0.45
C MET A 35 -6.52 -1.28 -1.04
N ALA A 36 -5.67 -0.48 -1.70
CA ALA A 36 -5.78 -0.25 -3.13
C ALA A 36 -5.67 -1.56 -3.93
N ALA A 37 -4.67 -2.39 -3.62
CA ALA A 37 -4.48 -3.69 -4.25
C ALA A 37 -5.68 -4.61 -4.02
N ALA A 38 -6.26 -4.60 -2.82
CA ALA A 38 -7.47 -5.38 -2.52
C ALA A 38 -8.65 -4.97 -3.39
N LEU A 39 -8.83 -3.66 -3.62
CA LEU A 39 -9.88 -3.17 -4.51
C LEU A 39 -9.61 -3.56 -5.97
N VAL A 40 -8.33 -3.56 -6.39
CA VAL A 40 -7.95 -4.07 -7.73
C VAL A 40 -8.32 -5.54 -7.86
N VAL A 41 -8.07 -6.38 -6.85
CA VAL A 41 -8.51 -7.78 -6.85
C VAL A 41 -10.02 -7.87 -7.08
N LYS A 42 -10.77 -7.12 -6.30
CA LYS A 42 -12.25 -7.12 -6.37
C LYS A 42 -12.75 -6.77 -7.77
N VAL A 43 -12.23 -5.68 -8.35
CA VAL A 43 -12.66 -5.22 -9.68
C VAL A 43 -12.24 -6.22 -10.75
N ALA A 44 -11.00 -6.69 -10.72
CA ALA A 44 -10.48 -7.65 -11.70
C ALA A 44 -11.27 -8.95 -11.70
N GLU A 45 -11.56 -9.51 -10.53
CA GLU A 45 -12.35 -10.74 -10.41
C GLU A 45 -13.75 -10.62 -11.02
N ARG A 46 -14.26 -9.40 -11.14
CA ARG A 46 -15.61 -9.11 -11.66
C ARG A 46 -15.58 -8.43 -13.03
N SER A 47 -14.43 -8.43 -13.69
CA SER A 47 -14.22 -7.83 -15.01
C SER A 47 -13.95 -8.86 -16.12
N GLY A 48 -14.17 -10.16 -15.86
CA GLY A 48 -13.84 -11.24 -16.81
C GLY A 48 -14.55 -11.13 -18.15
N SER A 49 -15.73 -10.55 -18.20
CA SER A 49 -16.47 -10.32 -19.46
C SER A 49 -16.01 -9.04 -20.19
N HIS A 50 -15.16 -8.23 -19.58
CA HIS A 50 -14.67 -6.97 -20.15
C HIS A 50 -13.18 -7.03 -20.53
N LEU A 51 -12.39 -7.86 -19.83
CA LEU A 51 -10.94 -7.97 -20.00
C LEU A 51 -10.50 -9.43 -20.04
N GLY A 52 -9.78 -9.80 -21.12
CA GLY A 52 -9.28 -11.16 -21.29
C GLY A 52 -8.23 -11.59 -20.26
N ASP A 53 -7.50 -10.63 -19.68
CA ASP A 53 -6.47 -10.88 -18.68
C ASP A 53 -6.93 -10.63 -17.23
N ALA A 54 -8.24 -10.50 -17.00
CA ALA A 54 -8.80 -10.18 -15.68
C ALA A 54 -8.33 -11.13 -14.56
N THR A 55 -8.31 -12.43 -14.82
CA THR A 55 -7.86 -13.42 -13.84
C THR A 55 -6.38 -13.23 -13.48
N ALA A 56 -5.55 -12.96 -14.47
CA ALA A 56 -4.12 -12.71 -14.26
C ALA A 56 -3.90 -11.43 -13.44
N ILE A 57 -4.67 -10.38 -13.71
CA ILE A 57 -4.62 -9.13 -12.94
C ILE A 57 -4.98 -9.41 -11.48
N ALA A 58 -6.07 -10.15 -11.23
CA ALA A 58 -6.50 -10.48 -9.88
C ALA A 58 -5.42 -11.23 -9.08
N ARG A 59 -4.73 -12.18 -9.71
CA ARG A 59 -3.63 -12.92 -9.08
C ARG A 59 -2.46 -12.01 -8.70
N ARG A 60 -2.03 -11.17 -9.63
CA ARG A 60 -0.94 -10.22 -9.36
C ARG A 60 -1.32 -9.25 -8.25
N ALA A 61 -2.55 -8.73 -8.30
CA ALA A 61 -3.02 -7.78 -7.29
C ALA A 61 -3.10 -8.40 -5.89
N HIS A 62 -3.45 -9.68 -5.80
CA HIS A 62 -3.40 -10.40 -4.53
C HIS A 62 -1.97 -10.43 -3.98
N ASP A 63 -0.98 -10.73 -4.81
CA ASP A 63 0.43 -10.73 -4.40
C ASP A 63 0.88 -9.32 -3.98
N TRP A 64 0.45 -8.28 -4.68
CA TRP A 64 0.74 -6.89 -4.31
C TRP A 64 0.15 -6.56 -2.94
N ARG A 65 -1.06 -7.00 -2.66
CA ARG A 65 -1.70 -6.81 -1.36
C ARG A 65 -0.88 -7.42 -0.23
N VAL A 66 -0.45 -8.66 -0.41
CA VAL A 66 0.37 -9.36 0.58
C VAL A 66 1.73 -8.66 0.74
N ARG A 67 2.36 -8.27 -0.37
CA ARG A 67 3.65 -7.57 -0.32
C ARG A 67 3.54 -6.22 0.39
N ALA A 68 2.47 -5.47 0.12
CA ALA A 68 2.24 -4.17 0.77
C ALA A 68 2.11 -4.31 2.29
N LEU A 69 1.43 -5.34 2.78
CA LEU A 69 1.31 -5.58 4.21
C LEU A 69 2.67 -5.92 4.85
N ARG A 70 3.52 -6.68 4.16
CA ARG A 70 4.88 -6.94 4.62
C ARG A 70 5.72 -5.67 4.65
N LEU A 71 5.57 -4.82 3.65
CA LEU A 71 6.26 -3.52 3.62
C LEU A 71 5.83 -2.64 4.79
N ALA A 72 4.57 -2.70 5.20
CA ALA A 72 4.11 -1.97 6.38
C ALA A 72 4.85 -2.42 7.65
N GLU A 73 5.07 -3.71 7.81
CA GLU A 73 5.80 -4.28 8.94
C GLU A 73 7.30 -3.97 8.86
N GLU A 74 7.89 -4.07 7.68
CA GLU A 74 9.30 -3.72 7.44
C GLU A 74 9.54 -2.24 7.73
N ASP A 75 8.61 -1.36 7.36
CA ASP A 75 8.70 0.06 7.64
C ASP A 75 8.61 0.34 9.14
N GLU A 76 7.70 -0.32 9.85
CA GLU A 76 7.59 -0.21 11.30
C GLU A 76 8.93 -0.54 11.97
N ALA A 77 9.56 -1.64 11.55
CA ALA A 77 10.87 -2.05 12.09
C ALA A 77 11.96 -1.03 11.75
N ALA A 78 11.97 -0.50 10.52
CA ALA A 78 12.95 0.49 10.08
C ALA A 78 12.83 1.80 10.88
N VAL A 79 11.62 2.27 11.12
CA VAL A 79 11.37 3.49 11.90
C VAL A 79 11.75 3.26 13.37
N ALA A 80 11.42 2.10 13.94
CA ALA A 80 11.80 1.76 15.31
C ALA A 80 13.33 1.75 15.48
N ALA A 81 14.06 1.20 14.52
CA ALA A 81 15.52 1.19 14.52
C ALA A 81 16.09 2.61 14.44
N MET A 82 15.53 3.45 13.60
CA MET A 82 15.94 4.85 13.44
C MET A 82 15.73 5.63 14.74
N LEU A 83 14.58 5.46 15.38
CA LEU A 83 14.28 6.11 16.66
C LEU A 83 15.16 5.61 17.81
N ALA A 84 15.67 4.39 17.71
CA ALA A 84 16.62 3.83 18.66
C ALA A 84 18.08 4.24 18.38
N GLY A 85 18.31 5.11 17.39
CA GLY A 85 19.63 5.60 17.03
C GLY A 85 20.45 4.64 16.17
N ALA A 86 19.82 3.63 15.57
CA ALA A 86 20.47 2.63 14.71
C ALA A 86 19.83 2.59 13.31
N PRO A 87 19.85 3.71 12.56
CA PRO A 87 19.26 3.74 11.22
C PRO A 87 20.04 2.83 10.26
N GLY A 88 19.32 2.13 9.39
CA GLY A 88 19.88 1.30 8.36
C GLY A 88 19.36 1.69 6.98
N ARG A 89 19.78 0.94 5.96
CA ARG A 89 19.33 1.16 4.58
C ARG A 89 17.82 1.01 4.43
N ALA A 90 17.17 0.23 5.28
CA ALA A 90 15.74 0.00 5.25
C ALA A 90 14.94 1.31 5.36
N ALA A 91 15.46 2.32 6.05
CA ALA A 91 14.81 3.63 6.18
C ALA A 91 14.59 4.33 4.82
N VAL A 92 15.38 3.99 3.80
CA VAL A 92 15.24 4.52 2.44
C VAL A 92 14.66 3.47 1.50
N VAL A 93 15.17 2.24 1.57
CA VAL A 93 14.79 1.15 0.65
C VAL A 93 13.30 0.80 0.80
N VAL A 94 12.80 0.70 2.02
CA VAL A 94 11.39 0.32 2.25
C VAL A 94 10.42 1.36 1.68
N PRO A 95 10.56 2.66 1.98
CA PRO A 95 9.70 3.67 1.34
C PRO A 95 9.79 3.64 -0.19
N GLU A 96 10.97 3.47 -0.77
CA GLU A 96 11.12 3.36 -2.23
C GLU A 96 10.37 2.15 -2.80
N GLU A 97 10.39 1.01 -2.11
CA GLU A 97 9.63 -0.17 -2.53
C GLU A 97 8.13 0.07 -2.44
N ILE A 98 7.67 0.76 -1.41
CA ILE A 98 6.26 1.15 -1.27
C ILE A 98 5.83 2.01 -2.46
N ASP A 99 6.64 3.00 -2.82
CA ASP A 99 6.34 3.87 -3.97
C ASP A 99 6.25 3.06 -5.27
N GLY A 100 7.21 2.19 -5.53
CA GLY A 100 7.22 1.35 -6.73
C GLY A 100 5.99 0.44 -6.82
N LEU A 101 5.61 -0.17 -5.70
CA LEU A 101 4.42 -1.01 -5.64
C LEU A 101 3.15 -0.19 -5.83
N ALA A 102 3.05 0.96 -5.17
CA ALA A 102 1.92 1.86 -5.32
C ALA A 102 1.76 2.36 -6.76
N ALA A 103 2.88 2.65 -7.45
CA ALA A 103 2.86 3.03 -8.86
C ALA A 103 2.28 1.91 -9.73
N THR A 104 2.67 0.66 -9.48
CA THR A 104 2.14 -0.50 -10.20
C THR A 104 0.64 -0.67 -9.96
N VAL A 105 0.21 -0.58 -8.71
CA VAL A 105 -1.20 -0.68 -8.35
C VAL A 105 -2.02 0.45 -8.98
N SER A 106 -1.51 1.68 -8.92
CA SER A 106 -2.18 2.86 -9.50
C SER A 106 -2.40 2.70 -11.00
N ALA A 107 -1.40 2.25 -11.74
CA ALA A 107 -1.50 2.05 -13.18
C ALA A 107 -2.56 1.00 -13.53
N GLU A 108 -2.61 -0.11 -12.80
CA GLU A 108 -3.61 -1.15 -13.05
C GLU A 108 -5.01 -0.71 -12.64
N ALA A 109 -5.12 0.02 -11.53
CA ALA A 109 -6.40 0.59 -11.11
C ALA A 109 -6.96 1.59 -12.14
N ASP A 110 -6.10 2.42 -12.72
CA ASP A 110 -6.48 3.36 -13.77
C ASP A 110 -7.00 2.63 -15.00
N ARG A 111 -6.32 1.57 -15.42
CA ARG A 111 -6.77 0.73 -16.54
C ARG A 111 -8.13 0.10 -16.26
N LEU A 112 -8.33 -0.46 -15.06
CA LEU A 112 -9.60 -1.06 -14.67
C LEU A 112 -10.73 -0.04 -14.58
N ALA A 113 -10.44 1.21 -14.23
CA ALA A 113 -11.43 2.28 -14.19
C ALA A 113 -12.02 2.56 -15.58
N SER A 114 -11.23 2.44 -16.64
CA SER A 114 -11.67 2.70 -18.01
C SER A 114 -12.08 1.44 -18.77
N GLU A 115 -11.46 0.30 -18.52
CA GLU A 115 -11.66 -0.92 -19.31
C GLU A 115 -12.34 -2.06 -18.54
N GLY A 116 -12.42 -1.98 -17.23
CA GLY A 116 -13.03 -3.01 -16.39
C GLY A 116 -14.55 -2.92 -16.34
N ASN A 117 -15.14 -3.64 -15.39
CA ASN A 117 -16.59 -3.64 -15.18
C ASN A 117 -17.04 -2.22 -14.77
N PRO A 118 -17.89 -1.55 -15.60
CA PRO A 118 -18.31 -0.19 -15.32
C PRO A 118 -19.10 -0.04 -14.02
N ARG A 119 -19.70 -1.10 -13.53
CA ARG A 119 -20.43 -1.08 -12.24
C ARG A 119 -19.49 -0.94 -11.04
N LEU A 120 -18.20 -1.25 -11.22
CA LEU A 120 -17.19 -1.18 -10.18
C LEU A 120 -16.17 -0.06 -10.42
N ARG A 121 -16.52 0.89 -11.30
CA ARG A 121 -15.62 2.01 -11.62
C ARG A 121 -15.21 2.80 -10.38
N ALA A 122 -16.14 3.04 -9.46
CA ALA A 122 -15.85 3.78 -8.23
C ALA A 122 -14.78 3.06 -7.37
N ASP A 123 -14.86 1.72 -7.29
CA ASP A 123 -13.85 0.93 -6.57
C ASP A 123 -12.48 1.05 -7.24
N ALA A 124 -12.43 1.00 -8.57
CA ALA A 124 -11.18 1.15 -9.32
C ALA A 124 -10.59 2.56 -9.17
N VAL A 125 -11.41 3.59 -9.24
CA VAL A 125 -10.97 4.98 -9.02
C VAL A 125 -10.46 5.17 -7.59
N THR A 126 -11.15 4.59 -6.61
CA THR A 126 -10.72 4.64 -5.20
C THR A 126 -9.35 3.96 -5.02
N ALA A 127 -9.14 2.81 -5.65
CA ALA A 127 -7.85 2.14 -5.63
C ALA A 127 -6.74 3.04 -6.18
N ARG A 128 -6.97 3.69 -7.32
CA ARG A 128 -6.01 4.63 -7.90
C ARG A 128 -5.69 5.77 -6.94
N VAL A 129 -6.71 6.40 -6.36
CA VAL A 129 -6.55 7.53 -5.44
C VAL A 129 -5.73 7.13 -4.21
N LEU A 130 -6.03 5.96 -3.61
CA LEU A 130 -5.29 5.47 -2.45
C LEU A 130 -3.82 5.19 -2.79
N ALA A 131 -3.57 4.58 -3.94
CA ALA A 131 -2.21 4.28 -4.38
C ALA A 131 -1.42 5.57 -4.69
N GLU A 132 -2.04 6.56 -5.32
CA GLU A 132 -1.42 7.86 -5.59
C GLU A 132 -1.15 8.61 -4.29
N ALA A 133 -2.06 8.55 -3.32
CA ALA A 133 -1.86 9.13 -1.99
C ALA A 133 -0.66 8.49 -1.28
N ALA A 134 -0.50 7.18 -1.38
CA ALA A 134 0.66 6.46 -0.84
C ALA A 134 1.96 6.97 -1.46
N ARG A 135 1.99 7.20 -2.76
CA ARG A 135 3.16 7.75 -3.45
C ARG A 135 3.50 9.17 -2.96
N ALA A 136 2.48 10.02 -2.83
CA ALA A 136 2.68 11.36 -2.29
C ALA A 136 3.24 11.33 -0.87
N ALA A 137 2.77 10.39 -0.05
CA ALA A 137 3.29 10.19 1.31
C ALA A 137 4.76 9.78 1.29
N VAL A 138 5.15 8.86 0.41
CA VAL A 138 6.55 8.44 0.28
C VAL A 138 7.43 9.60 -0.15
N ASP A 139 6.99 10.44 -1.09
CA ASP A 139 7.74 11.63 -1.50
C ASP A 139 8.00 12.55 -0.30
N ALA A 140 7.01 12.74 0.56
CA ALA A 140 7.17 13.54 1.78
C ALA A 140 8.16 12.91 2.76
N ILE A 141 8.10 11.60 2.94
CA ILE A 141 9.02 10.87 3.83
C ILE A 141 10.47 11.01 3.35
N LEU A 142 10.72 10.77 2.07
CA LEU A 142 12.06 10.83 1.49
C LEU A 142 12.61 12.27 1.44
N ALA A 143 11.74 13.27 1.32
CA ALA A 143 12.16 14.67 1.37
C ALA A 143 12.66 15.07 2.77
N ASP A 144 12.02 14.56 3.82
CA ASP A 144 12.43 14.82 5.22
C ASP A 144 13.79 14.19 5.54
N ASP A 145 14.09 13.03 4.95
CA ASP A 145 15.36 12.32 5.18
C ASP A 145 16.57 13.06 4.56
N HIS A 146 16.33 14.05 3.70
CA HIS A 146 17.38 14.82 3.02
C HIS A 146 17.58 16.23 3.61
N GLY A 147 16.86 16.55 4.68
CA GLY A 147 16.91 17.84 5.39
C GLY A 147 17.89 17.85 6.61
#